data_9b0017bb286ecc54636c8d9a23603cfa
#
_entry.id   9b0017bb286ecc54636c8d9a23603cfa
#
_cell.length_a   1.000
_cell.length_b   1.000
_cell.length_c   1.000
_cell.angle_alpha   90.00
_cell.angle_beta   90.00
_cell.angle_gamma   90.00
#
_symmetry.space_group_name_H-M   'P 1'
#
loop_
_entity.id
_entity.type
_entity.pdbx_description
1 polymer ?
#
loop_
_entity_poly.entity_id
_entity_poly.type
_entity_poly.pdbx_seq_one_letter_code
_entity_poly.pdbx_strand_id
1 'polypeptide(L)'
;MDKNLEYEPIRGAHILMIVNPVSGRISGEHTADKLEAWLKENGAAVDRFETTETENGSGYTAKLAENDYARVVVLGGDGTLNAVLNGMLHRALRTPITYLPAGTTNDFAQTLGIQKHLLDPYKSFTETEDRLIDAGKFGDGYFSYVASFGLFTKCSYATPRTMKRLLGHFAYVLEGMKDLHALDATPLAVTADGKFF
;
A
#
# COMPACT_ATOMS: atom_id res chain seq x y z
N MET A 1 7.59 17.51 28.87
CA MET A 1 6.97 16.88 27.70
C MET A 1 5.52 16.67 28.07
N ASP A 2 4.65 17.61 27.64
CA ASP A 2 3.25 17.62 28.05
C ASP A 2 2.52 16.39 27.53
N LYS A 3 2.01 15.58 28.45
CA LYS A 3 1.26 14.33 28.18
C LYS A 3 -0.21 14.58 27.77
N ASN A 4 -0.60 15.82 27.49
CA ASN A 4 -1.99 16.22 27.26
C ASN A 4 -2.25 16.83 25.88
N LEU A 5 -1.45 16.52 24.86
CA LEU A 5 -1.90 16.76 23.49
C LEU A 5 -2.94 15.68 23.16
N GLU A 6 -4.19 15.92 23.58
CA GLU A 6 -5.37 15.19 23.09
C GLU A 6 -5.39 15.33 21.59
N TYR A 7 -5.10 14.24 20.88
CA TYR A 7 -5.13 14.24 19.42
C TYR A 7 -6.58 14.25 18.96
N GLU A 8 -7.17 15.43 18.89
CA GLU A 8 -8.54 15.68 18.46
C GLU A 8 -8.95 14.96 17.15
N PRO A 9 -8.06 14.83 16.11
CA PRO A 9 -8.44 14.18 14.87
C PRO A 9 -8.77 12.69 14.97
N ILE A 10 -8.36 12.00 16.04
CA ILE A 10 -8.57 10.56 16.18
C ILE A 10 -9.69 10.23 17.15
N ARG A 11 -9.99 11.12 18.07
CA ARG A 11 -11.02 10.90 19.10
C ARG A 11 -12.40 10.75 18.46
N GLY A 12 -13.03 9.60 18.70
CA GLY A 12 -14.32 9.26 18.11
C GLY A 12 -14.28 8.83 16.65
N ALA A 13 -13.09 8.81 16.04
CA ALA A 13 -12.93 8.31 14.68
C ALA A 13 -13.10 6.79 14.63
N HIS A 14 -13.76 6.29 13.58
CA HIS A 14 -13.77 4.86 13.25
C HIS A 14 -12.71 4.60 12.19
N ILE A 15 -11.73 3.77 12.50
CA ILE A 15 -10.54 3.52 11.68
C ILE A 15 -10.50 2.06 11.27
N LEU A 16 -10.28 1.80 9.98
CA LEU A 16 -10.01 0.47 9.48
C LEU A 16 -8.50 0.28 9.33
N MET A 17 -7.95 -0.76 9.96
CA MET A 17 -6.57 -1.20 9.77
C MET A 17 -6.52 -2.42 8.87
N ILE A 18 -5.86 -2.30 7.72
CA ILE A 18 -5.57 -3.42 6.82
C ILE A 18 -4.10 -3.78 6.98
N VAL A 19 -3.85 -4.96 7.51
CA VAL A 19 -2.51 -5.43 7.89
C VAL A 19 -2.12 -6.63 7.04
N ASN A 20 -0.92 -6.56 6.45
CA ASN A 20 -0.32 -7.73 5.82
C ASN A 20 0.69 -8.35 6.81
N PRO A 21 0.33 -9.44 7.52
CA PRO A 21 1.14 -9.98 8.61
C PRO A 21 2.47 -10.58 8.15
N VAL A 22 2.58 -10.94 6.86
CA VAL A 22 3.81 -11.53 6.28
C VAL A 22 4.71 -10.48 5.64
N SER A 23 4.37 -9.19 5.68
CA SER A 23 5.19 -8.11 5.15
C SER A 23 6.28 -7.68 6.15
N GLY A 24 7.51 -7.55 5.66
CA GLY A 24 8.63 -6.94 6.40
C GLY A 24 9.55 -7.90 7.17
N ARG A 25 10.71 -7.36 7.57
CA ARG A 25 11.74 -8.08 8.36
C ARG A 25 11.49 -8.02 9.87
N ILE A 26 10.69 -7.08 10.33
CA ILE A 26 10.31 -6.91 11.75
C ILE A 26 8.79 -7.07 11.74
N SER A 27 8.31 -8.03 12.50
CA SER A 27 6.91 -8.44 12.50
C SER A 27 5.95 -7.25 12.33
N GLY A 28 5.40 -7.09 11.14
CA GLY A 28 4.37 -6.10 10.87
C GLY A 28 3.21 -6.21 11.85
N GLU A 29 2.97 -7.44 12.36
CA GLU A 29 2.03 -7.75 13.40
C GLU A 29 2.29 -6.96 14.70
N HIS A 30 3.52 -6.96 15.22
CA HIS A 30 3.86 -6.22 16.44
C HIS A 30 3.70 -4.70 16.30
N THR A 31 3.98 -4.15 15.10
CA THR A 31 3.76 -2.73 14.81
C THR A 31 2.26 -2.44 14.72
N ALA A 32 1.49 -3.34 14.13
CA ALA A 32 0.04 -3.22 14.04
C ALA A 32 -0.61 -3.24 15.43
N ASP A 33 -0.20 -4.17 16.29
CA ASP A 33 -0.72 -4.30 17.67
C ASP A 33 -0.47 -3.02 18.48
N LYS A 34 0.74 -2.48 18.41
CA LYS A 34 1.09 -1.24 19.10
C LYS A 34 0.28 -0.05 18.59
N LEU A 35 0.13 0.06 17.26
CA LEU A 35 -0.64 1.14 16.66
C LEU A 35 -2.12 1.02 17.04
N GLU A 36 -2.68 -0.17 16.97
CA GLU A 36 -4.08 -0.43 17.32
C GLU A 36 -4.34 -0.06 18.79
N ALA A 37 -3.46 -0.49 19.70
CA ALA A 37 -3.56 -0.14 21.13
C ALA A 37 -3.53 1.37 21.33
N TRP A 38 -2.57 2.06 20.70
CA TRP A 38 -2.43 3.51 20.80
C TRP A 38 -3.65 4.26 20.23
N LEU A 39 -4.19 3.83 19.08
CA LEU A 39 -5.40 4.44 18.51
C LEU A 39 -6.60 4.31 19.45
N LYS A 40 -6.79 3.13 20.04
CA LYS A 40 -7.85 2.86 21.03
C LYS A 40 -7.68 3.68 22.30
N GLU A 41 -6.46 3.79 22.80
CA GLU A 41 -6.13 4.62 23.97
C GLU A 41 -6.41 6.12 23.73
N ASN A 42 -6.29 6.57 22.46
CA ASN A 42 -6.61 7.93 22.06
C ASN A 42 -8.08 8.11 21.60
N GLY A 43 -8.94 7.12 21.88
CA GLY A 43 -10.38 7.23 21.73
C GLY A 43 -10.93 6.90 20.35
N ALA A 44 -10.15 6.26 19.46
CA ALA A 44 -10.65 5.72 18.21
C ALA A 44 -11.34 4.36 18.38
N ALA A 45 -12.37 4.10 17.58
CA ALA A 45 -12.84 2.75 17.30
C ALA A 45 -11.99 2.16 16.17
N VAL A 46 -11.49 0.94 16.32
CA VAL A 46 -10.58 0.33 15.35
C VAL A 46 -11.07 -1.06 14.97
N ASP A 47 -11.31 -1.25 13.68
CA ASP A 47 -11.49 -2.55 13.05
C ASP A 47 -10.18 -2.97 12.37
N ARG A 48 -9.80 -4.23 12.54
CA ARG A 48 -8.58 -4.80 11.93
C ARG A 48 -8.95 -5.92 10.97
N PHE A 49 -8.42 -5.82 9.76
CA PHE A 49 -8.48 -6.86 8.74
C PHE A 49 -7.06 -7.31 8.39
N GLU A 50 -6.78 -8.60 8.52
CA GLU A 50 -5.52 -9.19 8.12
C GLU A 50 -5.63 -9.82 6.74
N THR A 51 -4.71 -9.44 5.85
CA THR A 51 -4.67 -10.02 4.51
C THR A 51 -4.17 -11.47 4.56
N THR A 52 -4.71 -12.30 3.66
CA THR A 52 -4.29 -13.68 3.47
C THR A 52 -3.76 -13.88 2.04
N GLU A 53 -3.38 -15.10 1.69
CA GLU A 53 -3.00 -15.43 0.31
C GLU A 53 -4.16 -15.31 -0.68
N THR A 54 -5.38 -15.54 -0.22
CA THR A 54 -6.60 -15.50 -1.04
C THR A 54 -7.36 -14.18 -0.95
N GLU A 55 -7.17 -13.40 0.11
CA GLU A 55 -7.83 -12.11 0.32
C GLU A 55 -6.78 -11.04 0.64
N ASN A 56 -6.48 -10.22 -0.35
CA ASN A 56 -5.41 -9.20 -0.29
C ASN A 56 -5.90 -7.82 0.17
N GLY A 57 -7.14 -7.72 0.61
CA GLY A 57 -7.77 -6.46 1.04
C GLY A 57 -8.65 -5.79 -0.03
N SER A 58 -8.50 -6.13 -1.31
CA SER A 58 -9.32 -5.54 -2.38
C SER A 58 -10.80 -5.91 -2.24
N GLY A 59 -11.09 -7.22 -2.03
CA GLY A 59 -12.45 -7.70 -1.86
C GLY A 59 -13.11 -7.16 -0.59
N TYR A 60 -12.35 -6.93 0.47
CA TYR A 60 -12.85 -6.31 1.68
C TYR A 60 -13.22 -4.84 1.44
N THR A 61 -12.30 -4.05 0.90
CA THR A 61 -12.52 -2.62 0.66
C THR A 61 -13.56 -2.33 -0.43
N ALA A 62 -13.75 -3.25 -1.38
CA ALA A 62 -14.82 -3.15 -2.37
C ALA A 62 -16.25 -3.28 -1.79
N LYS A 63 -16.39 -3.69 -0.54
CA LYS A 63 -17.68 -3.79 0.16
C LYS A 63 -17.99 -2.57 1.02
N LEU A 64 -17.01 -1.69 1.24
CA LEU A 64 -17.18 -0.50 2.06
C LEU A 64 -18.12 0.51 1.39
N ALA A 65 -18.78 1.30 2.22
CA ALA A 65 -19.52 2.49 1.81
C ALA A 65 -18.76 3.76 2.22
N GLU A 66 -19.13 4.88 1.62
CA GLU A 66 -18.59 6.17 2.03
C GLU A 66 -18.97 6.45 3.49
N ASN A 67 -18.02 6.94 4.25
CA ASN A 67 -18.16 7.23 5.69
C ASN A 67 -18.29 6.02 6.64
N ASP A 68 -18.11 4.78 6.18
CA ASP A 68 -17.97 3.63 7.09
C ASP A 68 -16.78 3.83 8.05
N TYR A 69 -15.71 4.44 7.53
CA TYR A 69 -14.50 4.76 8.27
C TYR A 69 -14.03 6.18 7.99
N ALA A 70 -13.54 6.85 9.02
CA ALA A 70 -12.91 8.16 8.89
C ALA A 70 -11.53 8.06 8.21
N ARG A 71 -10.87 6.89 8.30
CA ARG A 71 -9.54 6.63 7.73
C ARG A 71 -9.31 5.14 7.54
N VAL A 72 -8.55 4.80 6.51
CA VAL A 72 -8.01 3.45 6.29
C VAL A 72 -6.51 3.47 6.52
N VAL A 73 -6.03 2.64 7.42
CA VAL A 73 -4.59 2.42 7.66
C VAL A 73 -4.15 1.19 6.90
N VAL A 74 -3.14 1.33 6.07
CA VAL A 74 -2.57 0.20 5.31
C VAL A 74 -1.17 -0.08 5.79
N LEU A 75 -0.97 -1.20 6.47
CA LEU A 75 0.34 -1.70 6.90
C LEU A 75 0.74 -2.88 6.02
N GLY A 76 1.63 -2.60 5.06
CA GLY A 76 2.02 -3.59 4.05
C GLY A 76 2.97 -3.02 3.01
N GLY A 77 3.24 -3.76 1.93
CA GLY A 77 4.01 -3.29 0.78
C GLY A 77 3.14 -2.65 -0.31
N ASP A 78 3.79 -2.25 -1.41
CA ASP A 78 3.13 -1.62 -2.57
C ASP A 78 1.96 -2.46 -3.11
N GLY A 79 2.09 -3.80 -3.10
CA GLY A 79 1.01 -4.70 -3.53
C GLY A 79 -0.21 -4.67 -2.63
N THR A 80 -0.03 -4.56 -1.30
CA THR A 80 -1.13 -4.44 -0.34
C THR A 80 -1.84 -3.10 -0.53
N LEU A 81 -1.07 -2.01 -0.63
CA LEU A 81 -1.62 -0.69 -0.88
C LEU A 81 -2.41 -0.66 -2.19
N ASN A 82 -1.86 -1.19 -3.27
CA ASN A 82 -2.54 -1.22 -4.57
C ASN A 82 -3.84 -2.03 -4.53
N ALA A 83 -3.88 -3.15 -3.80
CA ALA A 83 -5.09 -3.93 -3.62
C ALA A 83 -6.19 -3.15 -2.89
N VAL A 84 -5.83 -2.48 -1.79
CA VAL A 84 -6.75 -1.62 -1.02
C VAL A 84 -7.28 -0.47 -1.89
N LEU A 85 -6.39 0.23 -2.60
CA LEU A 85 -6.76 1.31 -3.51
C LEU A 85 -7.72 0.84 -4.60
N ASN A 86 -7.48 -0.32 -5.21
CA ASN A 86 -8.38 -0.86 -6.22
C ASN A 86 -9.79 -1.09 -5.66
N GLY A 87 -9.92 -1.72 -4.49
CA GLY A 87 -11.23 -1.93 -3.88
C GLY A 87 -11.95 -0.61 -3.58
N MET A 88 -11.23 0.37 -3.02
CA MET A 88 -11.80 1.69 -2.70
C MET A 88 -12.20 2.47 -3.96
N LEU A 89 -11.34 2.52 -4.97
CA LEU A 89 -11.56 3.29 -6.19
C LEU A 89 -12.68 2.71 -7.06
N HIS A 90 -12.87 1.39 -7.05
CA HIS A 90 -14.03 0.75 -7.68
C HIS A 90 -15.37 1.20 -7.05
N ARG A 91 -15.34 1.63 -5.79
CA ARG A 91 -16.47 2.19 -5.07
C ARG A 91 -16.50 3.72 -5.07
N ALA A 92 -15.52 4.36 -5.75
CA ALA A 92 -15.31 5.80 -5.75
C ALA A 92 -15.18 6.42 -4.33
N LEU A 93 -14.69 5.63 -3.35
CA LEU A 93 -14.49 6.10 -1.99
C LEU A 93 -13.34 7.10 -1.93
N ARG A 94 -13.51 8.13 -1.11
CA ARG A 94 -12.52 9.20 -0.87
C ARG A 94 -11.97 9.18 0.55
N THR A 95 -12.23 8.13 1.31
CA THR A 95 -11.69 7.96 2.67
C THR A 95 -10.17 8.07 2.65
N PRO A 96 -9.56 8.94 3.47
CA PRO A 96 -8.11 9.09 3.53
C PRO A 96 -7.39 7.79 3.90
N ILE A 97 -6.19 7.61 3.34
CA ILE A 97 -5.35 6.43 3.62
C ILE A 97 -4.09 6.88 4.34
N THR A 98 -3.78 6.25 5.47
CA THR A 98 -2.45 6.30 6.09
C THR A 98 -1.66 5.07 5.66
N TYR A 99 -0.61 5.26 4.87
CA TYR A 99 0.23 4.18 4.39
C TYR A 99 1.46 3.99 5.26
N LEU A 100 1.60 2.81 5.86
CA LEU A 100 2.75 2.37 6.66
C LEU A 100 3.51 1.30 5.85
N PRO A 101 4.59 1.70 5.15
CA PRO A 101 5.30 0.82 4.23
C PRO A 101 6.09 -0.25 4.99
N ALA A 102 5.65 -1.49 4.90
CA ALA A 102 6.26 -2.66 5.52
C ALA A 102 6.77 -3.72 4.50
N GLY A 103 6.72 -3.41 3.21
CA GLY A 103 7.19 -4.30 2.15
C GLY A 103 8.70 -4.28 1.95
N THR A 104 9.17 -4.99 0.93
CA THR A 104 10.60 -5.13 0.62
C THR A 104 11.18 -3.88 -0.02
N THR A 105 10.50 -3.28 -1.00
CA THR A 105 10.97 -2.13 -1.78
C THR A 105 10.25 -0.84 -1.39
N ASN A 106 8.92 -0.88 -1.29
CA ASN A 106 8.06 0.26 -0.97
C ASN A 106 8.35 1.48 -1.88
N ASP A 107 8.35 1.23 -3.20
CA ASP A 107 8.72 2.21 -4.21
C ASP A 107 7.79 3.43 -4.19
N PHE A 108 6.50 3.21 -3.95
CA PHE A 108 5.54 4.30 -3.85
C PHE A 108 5.78 5.18 -2.62
N ALA A 109 6.14 4.58 -1.47
CA ALA A 109 6.50 5.35 -0.28
C ALA A 109 7.73 6.22 -0.53
N GLN A 110 8.73 5.69 -1.24
CA GLN A 110 9.92 6.47 -1.63
C GLN A 110 9.56 7.65 -2.53
N THR A 111 8.67 7.43 -3.51
CA THR A 111 8.17 8.47 -4.41
C THR A 111 7.44 9.58 -3.66
N LEU A 112 6.68 9.23 -2.63
CA LEU A 112 5.98 10.18 -1.77
C LEU A 112 6.91 10.89 -0.76
N GLY A 113 8.20 10.51 -0.70
CA GLY A 113 9.13 11.03 0.28
C GLY A 113 8.86 10.56 1.70
N ILE A 114 8.14 9.46 1.87
CA ILE A 114 7.91 8.84 3.18
C ILE A 114 9.24 8.23 3.63
N GLN A 115 9.87 8.90 4.56
CA GLN A 115 11.19 8.51 5.06
C GLN A 115 11.07 7.36 6.08
N LYS A 116 12.10 6.50 6.14
CA LYS A 116 12.09 5.32 7.03
C LYS A 116 11.93 5.66 8.52
N HIS A 117 12.29 6.86 8.95
CA HIS A 117 12.11 7.30 10.34
C HIS A 117 10.69 7.82 10.64
N LEU A 118 9.88 8.11 9.60
CA LEU A 118 8.43 8.33 9.75
C LEU A 118 7.67 7.01 9.93
N LEU A 119 8.39 5.89 10.01
CA LEU A 119 7.84 4.58 10.35
C LEU A 119 7.57 4.42 11.86
N ASP A 120 7.73 5.49 12.66
CA ASP A 120 7.02 5.59 13.92
C ASP A 120 5.53 5.70 13.58
N PRO A 121 4.72 4.66 13.79
CA PRO A 121 3.34 4.65 13.35
C PRO A 121 2.53 5.79 13.99
N TYR A 122 2.95 6.28 15.16
CA TYR A 122 2.30 7.38 15.85
C TYR A 122 2.53 8.70 15.12
N LYS A 123 3.72 8.93 14.60
CA LYS A 123 4.07 10.13 13.84
C LYS A 123 3.30 10.24 12.52
N SER A 124 2.91 9.12 11.96
CA SER A 124 2.07 9.10 10.76
C SER A 124 0.67 9.69 10.98
N PHE A 125 0.26 9.85 12.24
CA PHE A 125 -0.98 10.53 12.60
C PHE A 125 -0.73 11.93 13.16
N THR A 126 0.45 12.17 13.75
CA THR A 126 0.72 13.39 14.53
C THR A 126 1.52 14.44 13.77
N GLU A 127 2.30 14.05 12.79
CA GLU A 127 3.25 14.91 12.09
C GLU A 127 3.02 14.99 10.58
N THR A 128 1.90 14.41 10.06
CA THR A 128 1.63 14.37 8.62
C THR A 128 0.32 15.05 8.26
N GLU A 129 0.27 15.55 7.02
CA GLU A 129 -0.94 16.13 6.43
C GLU A 129 -1.43 15.23 5.29
N ASP A 130 -2.76 15.20 5.09
CA ASP A 130 -3.34 14.49 3.97
C ASP A 130 -2.98 15.21 2.65
N ARG A 131 -2.57 14.42 1.65
CA ARG A 131 -2.27 14.91 0.30
C ARG A 131 -3.16 14.22 -0.71
N LEU A 132 -3.66 14.99 -1.68
CA LEU A 132 -4.32 14.42 -2.84
C LEU A 132 -3.26 13.86 -3.78
N ILE A 133 -3.49 12.63 -4.24
CA ILE A 133 -2.60 11.90 -5.13
C ILE A 133 -3.44 11.36 -6.28
N ASP A 134 -2.93 11.49 -7.49
CA ASP A 134 -3.56 10.92 -8.67
C ASP A 134 -3.44 9.38 -8.66
N ALA A 135 -4.48 8.72 -9.11
CA ALA A 135 -4.46 7.30 -9.42
C ALA A 135 -4.71 7.08 -10.90
N GLY A 136 -3.87 6.28 -11.54
CA GLY A 136 -4.09 5.89 -12.92
C GLY A 136 -5.12 4.78 -13.04
N LYS A 137 -5.93 4.81 -14.10
CA LYS A 137 -6.83 3.71 -14.47
C LYS A 137 -6.31 3.03 -15.72
N PHE A 138 -6.19 1.70 -15.68
CA PHE A 138 -5.80 0.90 -16.83
C PHE A 138 -6.72 -0.31 -16.95
N GLY A 139 -7.55 -0.34 -18.00
CA GLY A 139 -8.63 -1.30 -18.13
C GLY A 139 -9.61 -1.19 -16.95
N ASP A 140 -9.85 -2.29 -16.28
CA ASP A 140 -10.73 -2.34 -15.11
C ASP A 140 -9.99 -2.11 -13.78
N GLY A 141 -8.66 -1.96 -13.81
CA GLY A 141 -7.84 -1.78 -12.62
C GLY A 141 -7.35 -0.35 -12.42
N TYR A 142 -6.89 -0.10 -11.20
CA TYR A 142 -6.25 1.15 -10.82
C TYR A 142 -4.81 0.91 -10.35
N PHE A 143 -3.96 1.90 -10.51
CA PHE A 143 -2.59 1.86 -10.02
C PHE A 143 -2.20 3.22 -9.42
N SER A 144 -1.43 3.17 -8.34
CA SER A 144 -0.97 4.37 -7.63
C SER A 144 0.43 4.81 -8.02
N TYR A 145 1.23 3.92 -8.62
CA TYR A 145 2.64 4.19 -8.88
C TYR A 145 2.99 3.98 -10.35
N VAL A 146 2.90 2.76 -10.87
CA VAL A 146 3.33 2.45 -12.23
C VAL A 146 2.48 1.34 -12.85
N ALA A 147 2.14 1.51 -14.10
CA ALA A 147 1.69 0.44 -14.98
C ALA A 147 2.80 0.14 -15.98
N SER A 148 3.24 -1.10 -16.08
CA SER A 148 4.35 -1.49 -16.96
C SER A 148 4.01 -2.76 -17.73
N PHE A 149 4.59 -2.89 -18.91
CA PHE A 149 4.49 -4.07 -19.75
C PHE A 149 5.84 -4.31 -20.46
N GLY A 150 6.02 -5.52 -21.04
CA GLY A 150 7.20 -5.87 -21.80
C GLY A 150 8.30 -6.49 -20.97
N LEU A 151 9.56 -6.15 -21.28
CA LEU A 151 10.74 -6.71 -20.63
C LEU A 151 10.69 -6.52 -19.11
N PHE A 152 11.13 -7.53 -18.38
CA PHE A 152 11.15 -7.60 -16.91
C PHE A 152 9.77 -7.63 -16.22
N THR A 153 8.65 -7.46 -16.91
CA THR A 153 7.35 -7.56 -16.24
C THR A 153 7.05 -8.97 -15.74
N LYS A 154 7.46 -10.00 -16.47
CA LYS A 154 7.32 -11.40 -16.06
C LYS A 154 8.09 -11.71 -14.77
N CYS A 155 9.28 -11.12 -14.59
CA CYS A 155 10.10 -11.29 -13.40
C CYS A 155 9.41 -10.80 -12.14
N SER A 156 8.66 -9.70 -12.23
CA SER A 156 7.93 -9.13 -11.11
C SER A 156 6.86 -10.06 -10.56
N TYR A 157 6.22 -10.85 -11.44
CA TYR A 157 5.16 -11.79 -11.06
C TYR A 157 5.68 -13.21 -10.79
N ALA A 158 6.72 -13.66 -11.50
CA ALA A 158 7.23 -15.03 -11.42
C ALA A 158 8.14 -15.29 -10.20
N THR A 159 8.72 -14.25 -9.59
CA THR A 159 9.65 -14.43 -8.47
C THR A 159 8.91 -14.83 -7.19
N PRO A 160 9.18 -16.02 -6.62
CA PRO A 160 8.54 -16.48 -5.39
C PRO A 160 8.75 -15.52 -4.22
N ARG A 161 7.75 -15.34 -3.36
CA ARG A 161 7.82 -14.46 -2.18
C ARG A 161 9.00 -14.78 -1.26
N THR A 162 9.37 -16.06 -1.15
CA THR A 162 10.54 -16.52 -0.39
C THR A 162 11.87 -16.01 -0.96
N MET A 163 12.02 -15.99 -2.29
CA MET A 163 13.22 -15.45 -2.94
C MET A 163 13.28 -13.92 -2.84
N LYS A 164 12.15 -13.24 -2.98
CA LYS A 164 12.07 -11.78 -2.74
C LYS A 164 12.52 -11.41 -1.33
N ARG A 165 12.19 -12.23 -0.34
CA ARG A 165 12.54 -12.02 1.07
C ARG A 165 14.03 -12.28 1.36
N LEU A 166 14.65 -13.25 0.69
CA LEU A 166 16.05 -13.64 0.89
C LEU A 166 17.05 -12.76 0.11
N LEU A 167 16.75 -12.46 -1.13
CA LEU A 167 17.66 -11.82 -2.07
C LEU A 167 17.33 -10.35 -2.35
N GLY A 168 16.15 -9.86 -1.87
CA GLY A 168 15.73 -8.48 -2.08
C GLY A 168 15.75 -8.08 -3.55
N HIS A 169 16.32 -6.92 -3.84
CA HIS A 169 16.45 -6.38 -5.21
C HIS A 169 17.22 -7.30 -6.16
N PHE A 170 18.15 -8.10 -5.65
CA PHE A 170 19.01 -9.00 -6.44
C PHE A 170 18.22 -10.14 -7.10
N ALA A 171 17.10 -10.58 -6.48
CA ALA A 171 16.24 -11.60 -7.08
C ALA A 171 15.62 -11.13 -8.40
N TYR A 172 15.23 -9.87 -8.48
CA TYR A 172 14.69 -9.27 -9.71
C TYR A 172 15.75 -9.16 -10.81
N VAL A 173 16.97 -8.81 -10.45
CA VAL A 173 18.07 -8.68 -11.39
C VAL A 173 18.42 -10.04 -12.00
N LEU A 174 18.52 -11.09 -11.17
CA LEU A 174 18.84 -12.44 -11.64
C LEU A 174 17.74 -13.04 -12.55
N GLU A 175 16.48 -12.84 -12.19
CA GLU A 175 15.36 -13.31 -13.01
C GLU A 175 15.32 -12.52 -14.34
N GLY A 176 15.54 -11.20 -14.28
CA GLY A 176 15.60 -10.34 -15.47
C GLY A 176 16.73 -10.66 -16.42
N MET A 177 17.86 -11.19 -15.93
CA MET A 177 18.96 -11.64 -16.80
C MET A 177 18.58 -12.82 -17.69
N LYS A 178 17.60 -13.64 -17.29
CA LYS A 178 17.10 -14.76 -18.12
C LYS A 178 16.28 -14.25 -19.31
N ASP A 179 15.62 -13.12 -19.17
CA ASP A 179 14.79 -12.52 -20.22
C ASP A 179 15.60 -11.70 -21.25
N LEU A 180 16.88 -11.44 -20.97
CA LEU A 180 17.76 -10.69 -21.88
C LEU A 180 18.01 -11.38 -23.24
N HIS A 181 17.80 -12.68 -23.32
CA HIS A 181 17.91 -13.43 -24.59
C HIS A 181 16.70 -13.33 -25.51
N ALA A 182 15.58 -12.73 -25.04
CA ALA A 182 14.33 -12.58 -25.78
C ALA A 182 13.96 -11.09 -25.94
N LEU A 183 14.93 -10.28 -26.38
CA LEU A 183 14.72 -8.85 -26.65
C LEU A 183 14.03 -8.64 -27.99
N ASP A 184 12.75 -8.98 -28.09
CA ASP A 184 11.94 -8.58 -29.22
C ASP A 184 11.25 -7.25 -28.93
N ALA A 185 11.50 -6.26 -29.78
CA ALA A 185 10.79 -4.98 -29.73
C ALA A 185 9.32 -5.21 -30.08
N THR A 186 8.44 -5.02 -29.14
CA THR A 186 6.99 -5.10 -29.37
C THR A 186 6.46 -3.70 -29.66
N PRO A 187 5.92 -3.44 -30.87
CA PRO A 187 5.28 -2.18 -31.16
C PRO A 187 4.04 -2.02 -30.26
N LEU A 188 3.92 -0.86 -29.64
CA LEU A 188 2.81 -0.54 -28.78
C LEU A 188 2.18 0.79 -29.17
N ALA A 189 0.87 0.82 -29.24
CA ALA A 189 0.09 2.03 -29.35
C ALA A 189 -0.53 2.34 -27.97
N VAL A 190 -0.23 3.49 -27.41
CA VAL A 190 -0.77 3.91 -26.11
C VAL A 190 -1.70 5.10 -26.33
N THR A 191 -2.89 5.02 -25.75
CA THR A 191 -3.78 6.16 -25.63
C THR A 191 -4.02 6.43 -24.14
N ALA A 192 -3.65 7.61 -23.67
CA ALA A 192 -3.89 8.03 -22.31
C ALA A 192 -4.59 9.39 -22.32
N ASP A 193 -5.70 9.51 -21.59
CA ASP A 193 -6.54 10.71 -21.53
C ASP A 193 -6.89 11.30 -22.92
N GLY A 194 -7.18 10.42 -23.88
CA GLY A 194 -7.49 10.76 -25.27
C GLY A 194 -6.29 11.19 -26.12
N LYS A 195 -5.08 11.16 -25.62
CA LYS A 195 -3.85 11.44 -26.37
C LYS A 195 -3.20 10.14 -26.79
N PHE A 196 -2.78 10.08 -28.05
CA PHE A 196 -2.05 8.95 -28.64
C PHE A 196 -0.53 9.17 -28.52
N PHE A 197 0.18 8.11 -28.13
CA PHE A 197 1.64 8.09 -27.97
C PHE A 197 2.26 6.93 -28.73
#